data_8adf49770565403ba80841d917cf91d3
#
_entry.id   8adf49770565403ba80841d917cf91d3
#
_cell.length_a   1.000
_cell.length_b   1.000
_cell.length_c   1.000
_cell.angle_alpha   90.00
_cell.angle_beta   90.00
_cell.angle_gamma   90.00
#
_symmetry.space_group_name_H-M   'P 1'
#
loop_
_entity.id
_entity.type
_entity.pdbx_description
1 polymer ?
#
loop_
_entity_poly.entity_id
_entity_poly.type
_entity_poly.pdbx_seq_one_letter_code
_entity_poly.pdbx_strand_id
1 'polypeptide(L)'
;MLVTEPPNITLRNAPITPFDGAIAAARTCYSPRVIATAEVTEKQRDTIGALTFDAGHHTVYQHASFEFGLENISRQFVWTFLHSYPFYNSEQSSQRYVRLKEPRAFVPPISGEALRVYESAIVRA
;
A
#
# COMPACT_ATOMS: atom_id res chain seq x y z
N MET A 1 -9.25 -25.24 -4.32
CA MET A 1 -10.00 -24.97 -3.07
C MET A 1 -10.60 -23.57 -3.18
N LEU A 2 -11.86 -23.43 -2.83
CA LEU A 2 -12.52 -22.11 -2.76
C LEU A 2 -12.18 -21.48 -1.39
N VAL A 3 -11.85 -20.19 -1.39
CA VAL A 3 -11.37 -19.47 -0.20
C VAL A 3 -12.25 -18.26 0.06
N THR A 4 -12.77 -18.16 1.27
CA THR A 4 -13.57 -17.03 1.76
C THR A 4 -12.83 -16.19 2.79
N GLU A 5 -11.57 -16.53 3.09
CA GLU A 5 -10.76 -15.80 4.06
C GLU A 5 -10.54 -14.35 3.59
N PRO A 6 -10.69 -13.39 4.51
CA PRO A 6 -10.46 -11.99 4.18
C PRO A 6 -8.98 -11.74 3.84
N PRO A 7 -8.68 -10.67 3.08
CA PRO A 7 -7.32 -10.19 2.92
C PRO A 7 -6.67 -9.91 4.28
N ASN A 8 -5.39 -10.26 4.40
CA ASN A 8 -4.57 -9.89 5.54
C ASN A 8 -3.58 -8.80 5.11
N ILE A 9 -3.58 -7.69 5.84
CA ILE A 9 -2.72 -6.53 5.58
C ILE A 9 -1.90 -6.24 6.81
N THR A 10 -0.58 -6.32 6.68
CA THR A 10 0.36 -6.10 7.76
C THR A 10 1.31 -4.97 7.41
N LEU A 11 1.42 -3.96 8.28
CA LEU A 11 2.47 -2.96 8.18
C LEU A 11 3.80 -3.61 8.61
N ARG A 12 4.74 -3.70 7.69
CA ARG A 12 6.05 -4.35 7.90
C ARG A 12 7.14 -3.37 8.32
N ASN A 13 7.10 -2.19 7.73
CA ASN A 13 8.09 -1.15 8.02
C ASN A 13 7.47 0.23 7.85
N ALA A 14 7.85 1.16 8.73
CA ALA A 14 7.49 2.57 8.66
C ALA A 14 8.55 3.40 9.37
N PRO A 15 8.78 4.66 8.98
CA PRO A 15 9.55 5.60 9.78
C PRO A 15 8.90 5.79 11.17
N ILE A 16 9.71 6.02 12.21
CA ILE A 16 9.21 6.24 13.57
C ILE A 16 8.32 7.49 13.63
N THR A 17 8.72 8.56 12.93
CA THR A 17 8.01 9.83 12.86
C THR A 17 7.87 10.28 11.40
N PRO A 18 6.98 9.64 10.61
CA PRO A 18 6.90 9.86 9.17
C PRO A 18 6.54 11.31 8.82
N PHE A 19 5.65 11.93 9.60
CA PHE A 19 5.25 13.32 9.36
C PHE A 19 6.38 14.31 9.68
N ASP A 20 7.13 14.08 10.76
CA ASP A 20 8.30 14.91 11.08
C ASP A 20 9.38 14.82 9.99
N GLY A 21 9.54 13.63 9.38
CA GLY A 21 10.40 13.44 8.22
C GLY A 21 9.99 14.32 7.04
N ALA A 22 8.70 14.40 6.73
CA ALA A 22 8.18 15.26 5.69
C ALA A 22 8.39 16.75 6.01
N ILE A 23 8.16 17.18 7.25
CA ILE A 23 8.39 18.57 7.69
C ILE A 23 9.87 18.92 7.66
N ALA A 24 10.76 18.01 8.08
CA ALA A 24 12.20 18.19 8.00
C ALA A 24 12.66 18.34 6.53
N ALA A 25 12.12 17.52 5.61
CA ALA A 25 12.38 17.63 4.18
C ALA A 25 11.91 18.99 3.63
N ALA A 26 10.71 19.44 3.98
CA ALA A 26 10.20 20.75 3.58
C ALA A 26 11.11 21.89 4.07
N ARG A 27 11.55 21.85 5.30
CA ARG A 27 12.48 22.85 5.87
C ARG A 27 13.85 22.81 5.20
N THR A 28 14.32 21.65 4.83
CA THR A 28 15.61 21.46 4.16
C THR A 28 15.64 22.20 2.82
N CYS A 29 14.52 22.29 2.09
CA CYS A 29 14.43 23.04 0.83
C CYS A 29 14.75 24.53 0.99
N TYR A 30 14.62 25.09 2.19
CA TYR A 30 14.86 26.50 2.51
C TYR A 30 16.02 26.70 3.51
N SER A 31 16.90 25.71 3.61
CA SER A 31 18.00 25.72 4.57
C SER A 31 19.33 25.43 3.87
N PRO A 32 20.44 26.07 4.29
CA PRO A 32 21.76 25.74 3.77
C PRO A 32 22.30 24.39 4.29
N ARG A 33 21.58 23.72 5.20
CA ARG A 33 21.93 22.40 5.75
C ARG A 33 20.72 21.48 5.77
N VAL A 34 20.98 20.20 5.88
CA VAL A 34 19.94 19.19 6.12
C VAL A 34 19.37 19.36 7.52
N ILE A 35 18.04 19.38 7.63
CA ILE A 35 17.33 19.48 8.91
C ILE A 35 17.04 18.07 9.40
N ALA A 36 17.43 17.77 10.65
CA ALA A 36 17.14 16.49 11.26
C ALA A 36 15.67 16.43 11.73
N THR A 37 15.08 15.24 11.66
CA THR A 37 13.70 15.00 12.11
C THR A 37 13.48 15.41 13.58
N ALA A 38 14.47 15.16 14.44
CA ALA A 38 14.40 15.55 15.86
C ALA A 38 14.37 17.08 16.11
N GLU A 39 14.65 17.90 15.10
CA GLU A 39 14.59 19.35 15.19
C GLU A 39 13.18 19.92 14.87
N VAL A 40 12.25 19.06 14.50
CA VAL A 40 10.89 19.47 14.16
C VAL A 40 10.07 19.69 15.43
N THR A 41 9.54 20.89 15.59
CA THR A 41 8.66 21.25 16.70
C THR A 41 7.18 21.05 16.34
N GLU A 42 6.31 20.95 17.36
CA GLU A 42 4.86 20.85 17.16
C GLU A 42 4.31 22.03 16.33
N LYS A 43 4.71 23.25 16.68
CA LYS A 43 4.34 24.44 15.91
C LYS A 43 4.71 24.34 14.42
N GLN A 44 5.85 23.72 14.12
CA GLN A 44 6.29 23.54 12.74
C GLN A 44 5.49 22.46 12.02
N ARG A 45 5.07 21.38 12.72
CA ARG A 45 4.15 20.39 12.14
C ARG A 45 2.87 21.07 11.67
N ASP A 46 2.25 21.86 12.52
CA ASP A 46 0.98 22.51 12.20
C ASP A 46 1.13 23.55 11.10
N THR A 47 2.11 24.45 11.23
CA THR A 47 2.25 25.58 10.31
C THR A 47 2.79 25.15 8.95
N ILE A 48 3.89 24.40 8.92
CA ILE A 48 4.56 24.00 7.68
C ILE A 48 3.77 22.89 6.98
N GLY A 49 3.17 21.97 7.75
CA GLY A 49 2.32 20.92 7.21
C GLY A 49 1.14 21.50 6.43
N ALA A 50 0.34 22.35 7.07
CA ALA A 50 -0.78 23.01 6.39
C ALA A 50 -0.32 23.82 5.17
N LEU A 51 0.70 24.66 5.34
CA LEU A 51 1.20 25.52 4.27
C LEU A 51 1.68 24.73 3.03
N THR A 52 2.46 23.67 3.23
CA THR A 52 2.97 22.84 2.12
C THR A 52 1.87 22.03 1.45
N PHE A 53 0.91 21.53 2.23
CA PHE A 53 -0.23 20.79 1.70
C PHE A 53 -1.14 21.69 0.85
N ASP A 54 -1.55 22.84 1.40
CA ASP A 54 -2.45 23.78 0.74
C ASP A 54 -1.81 24.45 -0.50
N ALA A 55 -0.48 24.62 -0.47
CA ALA A 55 0.28 25.12 -1.63
C ALA A 55 0.51 24.04 -2.71
N GLY A 56 0.08 22.81 -2.52
CA GLY A 56 0.29 21.71 -3.47
C GLY A 56 1.73 21.18 -3.51
N HIS A 57 2.57 21.51 -2.54
CA HIS A 57 3.94 21.01 -2.44
C HIS A 57 3.96 19.60 -1.82
N HIS A 58 3.32 18.65 -2.50
CA HIS A 58 3.10 17.30 -1.97
C HIS A 58 4.33 16.40 -2.03
N THR A 59 5.38 16.77 -2.77
CA THR A 59 6.60 15.95 -2.90
C THR A 59 7.31 15.72 -1.56
N VAL A 60 7.20 16.65 -0.61
CA VAL A 60 7.79 16.50 0.73
C VAL A 60 7.20 15.31 1.50
N TYR A 61 5.93 14.98 1.25
CA TYR A 61 5.25 13.85 1.91
C TYR A 61 5.69 12.49 1.35
N GLN A 62 6.35 12.45 0.19
CA GLN A 62 6.91 11.22 -0.38
C GLN A 62 8.14 10.71 0.39
N HIS A 63 8.69 11.52 1.29
CA HIS A 63 9.72 11.07 2.24
C HIS A 63 9.19 10.13 3.32
N ALA A 64 7.87 10.06 3.50
CA ALA A 64 7.21 9.10 4.37
C ALA A 64 6.84 7.84 3.57
N SER A 65 7.65 6.80 3.64
CA SER A 65 7.41 5.52 2.99
C SER A 65 6.93 4.46 3.98
N PHE A 66 6.01 3.60 3.52
CA PHE A 66 5.44 2.52 4.32
C PHE A 66 5.52 1.22 3.54
N GLU A 67 5.94 0.15 4.19
CA GLU A 67 6.00 -1.18 3.59
C GLU A 67 4.87 -2.05 4.16
N PHE A 68 4.03 -2.59 3.29
CA PHE A 68 2.94 -3.49 3.65
C PHE A 68 3.14 -4.89 3.08
N GLY A 69 2.88 -5.90 3.91
CA GLY A 69 2.65 -7.27 3.46
C GLY A 69 1.16 -7.45 3.17
N LEU A 70 0.85 -7.99 1.99
CA LEU A 70 -0.52 -8.27 1.55
C LEU A 70 -0.65 -9.79 1.30
N GLU A 71 -1.57 -10.45 1.99
CA GLU A 71 -1.85 -11.87 1.87
C GLU A 71 -3.33 -12.10 1.57
N ASN A 72 -3.66 -13.24 1.00
CA ASN A 72 -5.04 -13.61 0.63
C ASN A 72 -5.71 -12.62 -0.33
N ILE A 73 -4.94 -11.98 -1.19
CA ILE A 73 -5.44 -11.05 -2.21
C ILE A 73 -5.52 -11.72 -3.58
N SER A 74 -6.53 -11.38 -4.35
CA SER A 74 -6.71 -11.93 -5.69
C SER A 74 -5.71 -11.35 -6.69
N ARG A 75 -5.39 -12.10 -7.74
CA ARG A 75 -4.60 -11.59 -8.88
C ARG A 75 -5.26 -10.39 -9.56
N GLN A 76 -6.58 -10.37 -9.60
CA GLN A 76 -7.32 -9.23 -10.14
C GLN A 76 -7.11 -7.96 -9.29
N PHE A 77 -7.12 -8.10 -7.95
CA PHE A 77 -6.79 -7.00 -7.06
C PHE A 77 -5.37 -6.49 -7.30
N VAL A 78 -4.38 -7.41 -7.35
CA VAL A 78 -2.97 -7.05 -7.60
C VAL A 78 -2.83 -6.29 -8.91
N TRP A 79 -3.46 -6.76 -9.97
CA TRP A 79 -3.44 -6.10 -11.27
C TRP A 79 -3.99 -4.67 -11.18
N THR A 80 -5.17 -4.50 -10.62
CA THR A 80 -5.81 -3.18 -10.47
C THR A 80 -4.97 -2.26 -9.59
N PHE A 81 -4.47 -2.76 -8.46
CA PHE A 81 -3.65 -2.01 -7.53
C PHE A 81 -2.35 -1.51 -8.18
N LEU A 82 -1.63 -2.40 -8.91
CA LEU A 82 -0.37 -2.05 -9.57
C LEU A 82 -0.53 -1.04 -10.72
N HIS A 83 -1.74 -0.91 -11.28
CA HIS A 83 -2.03 0.03 -12.38
C HIS A 83 -2.74 1.30 -11.91
N SER A 84 -3.10 1.39 -10.63
CA SER A 84 -3.84 2.54 -10.11
C SER A 84 -2.94 3.72 -9.74
N TYR A 85 -1.67 3.47 -9.40
CA TYR A 85 -0.75 4.50 -8.94
C TYR A 85 0.71 4.18 -9.29
N PRO A 86 1.43 5.10 -9.97
CA PRO A 86 2.76 4.79 -10.51
C PRO A 86 3.93 5.01 -9.54
N PHE A 87 3.69 5.48 -8.30
CA PHE A 87 4.75 5.89 -7.38
C PHE A 87 4.97 4.95 -6.20
N TYR A 88 4.99 3.64 -6.46
CA TYR A 88 5.33 2.65 -5.45
C TYR A 88 6.12 1.50 -6.07
N ASN A 89 6.89 0.84 -5.23
CA ASN A 89 7.57 -0.40 -5.58
C ASN A 89 6.80 -1.57 -4.98
N SER A 90 6.69 -2.65 -5.73
CA SER A 90 6.00 -3.85 -5.26
C SER A 90 6.64 -5.11 -5.82
N GLU A 91 6.63 -6.14 -5.00
CA GLU A 91 7.01 -7.49 -5.36
C GLU A 91 5.85 -8.43 -5.10
N GLN A 92 5.65 -9.39 -5.96
CA GLN A 92 4.60 -10.39 -5.81
C GLN A 92 5.15 -11.79 -6.04
N SER A 93 4.51 -12.78 -5.44
CA SER A 93 4.85 -14.19 -5.67
C SER A 93 4.79 -14.53 -7.15
N SER A 94 5.93 -14.94 -7.70
CA SER A 94 6.06 -15.27 -9.12
C SER A 94 5.40 -16.60 -9.43
N GLN A 95 4.46 -16.60 -10.38
CA GLN A 95 3.86 -17.83 -10.89
C GLN A 95 4.84 -18.68 -11.73
N ARG A 96 5.98 -18.14 -12.12
CA ARG A 96 7.02 -18.90 -12.84
C ARG A 96 7.86 -19.74 -11.91
N TYR A 97 8.06 -19.30 -10.67
CA TYR A 97 8.96 -19.94 -9.71
C TYR A 97 8.23 -20.59 -8.55
N VAL A 98 7.05 -20.11 -8.19
CA VAL A 98 6.26 -20.63 -7.07
C VAL A 98 5.10 -21.45 -7.61
N ARG A 99 5.12 -22.77 -7.40
CA ARG A 99 3.97 -23.62 -7.65
C ARG A 99 2.98 -23.49 -6.50
N LEU A 100 1.77 -23.11 -6.81
CA LEU A 100 0.66 -23.23 -5.87
C LEU A 100 0.33 -24.73 -5.76
N LYS A 101 0.58 -25.32 -4.60
CA LYS A 101 0.25 -26.73 -4.34
C LYS A 101 -1.25 -26.99 -4.44
N GLU A 102 -2.03 -26.01 -4.02
CA GLU A 102 -3.49 -26.02 -4.11
C GLU A 102 -3.96 -24.69 -4.74
N PRO A 103 -4.59 -24.73 -5.91
CA PRO A 103 -5.16 -23.53 -6.50
C PRO A 103 -6.26 -22.99 -5.59
N ARG A 104 -6.23 -21.69 -5.33
CA ARG A 104 -7.22 -21.00 -4.52
C ARG A 104 -7.99 -20.02 -5.37
N ALA A 105 -9.29 -20.00 -5.28
CA ALA A 105 -10.16 -19.03 -5.92
C ALA A 105 -10.98 -18.30 -4.85
N PHE A 106 -11.07 -16.98 -4.97
CA PHE A 106 -11.92 -16.17 -4.12
C PHE A 106 -13.39 -16.49 -4.42
N VAL A 107 -14.20 -16.67 -3.39
CA VAL A 107 -15.65 -16.83 -3.52
C VAL A 107 -16.30 -15.47 -3.28
N PRO A 108 -16.88 -14.83 -4.31
CA PRO A 108 -17.63 -13.61 -4.14
C PRO A 108 -18.88 -13.84 -3.29
N PRO A 109 -19.51 -12.79 -2.71
CA PRO A 109 -20.71 -12.91 -1.88
C PRO A 109 -21.97 -13.19 -2.73
N ILE A 110 -21.97 -14.33 -3.42
CA ILE A 110 -23.08 -14.85 -4.22
C ILE A 110 -23.61 -16.15 -3.60
N SER A 111 -24.83 -16.51 -3.91
CA SER A 111 -25.48 -17.70 -3.36
C SER A 111 -26.35 -18.43 -4.38
N GLY A 112 -26.88 -19.59 -4.01
CA GLY A 112 -27.82 -20.35 -4.82
C GLY A 112 -27.24 -20.81 -6.16
N GLU A 113 -27.97 -20.61 -7.25
CA GLU A 113 -27.57 -21.03 -8.59
C GLU A 113 -26.30 -20.32 -9.06
N ALA A 114 -26.15 -19.02 -8.81
CA ALA A 114 -24.98 -18.26 -9.19
C ALA A 114 -23.69 -18.82 -8.57
N LEU A 115 -23.74 -19.22 -7.30
CA LEU A 115 -22.61 -19.89 -6.64
C LEU A 115 -22.28 -21.22 -7.29
N ARG A 116 -23.26 -22.07 -7.57
CA ARG A 116 -23.03 -23.36 -8.22
C ARG A 116 -22.39 -23.22 -9.60
N VAL A 117 -22.86 -22.24 -10.40
CA VAL A 117 -22.28 -21.97 -11.72
C VAL A 117 -20.83 -21.49 -11.57
N TYR A 118 -20.56 -20.58 -10.64
CA TYR A 118 -19.22 -20.07 -10.36
C TYR A 118 -18.26 -21.19 -9.93
N GLU A 119 -18.64 -22.03 -8.95
CA GLU A 119 -17.85 -23.15 -8.49
C GLU A 119 -17.54 -24.14 -9.61
N SER A 120 -18.55 -24.47 -10.43
CA SER A 120 -18.38 -25.34 -11.58
C SER A 120 -17.40 -24.77 -12.62
N ALA A 121 -17.41 -23.47 -12.84
CA ALA A 121 -16.49 -22.81 -13.75
C ALA A 121 -15.04 -22.85 -13.22
N ILE A 122 -14.83 -22.56 -11.93
CA ILE A 122 -13.51 -22.60 -11.28
C ILE A 122 -12.89 -24.01 -11.28
N VAL A 123 -13.69 -25.04 -11.09
CA VAL A 123 -13.18 -26.43 -11.08
C VAL A 123 -12.73 -26.87 -12.48
N ARG A 124 -13.27 -26.26 -13.55
CA ARG A 124 -12.92 -26.59 -14.94
C ARG A 124 -11.75 -25.77 -15.50
N ALA A 125 -11.36 -24.68 -14.84
CA ALA A 125 -10.28 -23.79 -15.27
C ALA A 125 -8.91 -24.28 -14.81
#